data_a31d0d6038676fa7d87e580ef1760eb3
#
_entry.id   a31d0d6038676fa7d87e580ef1760eb3
#
_cell.length_a   1.000
_cell.length_b   1.000
_cell.length_c   1.000
_cell.angle_alpha   90.00
_cell.angle_beta   90.00
_cell.angle_gamma   90.00
#
_symmetry.space_group_name_H-M   'P 1'
#
loop_
_entity.id
_entity.type
_entity.pdbx_description
1 polymer ?
#
loop_
_entity_poly.entity_id
_entity_poly.type
_entity_poly.pdbx_seq_one_letter_code
_entity_poly.pdbx_strand_id
1 'polypeptide(L)'
;MTEIGGRAGAQWVKAAGGLADGIRTGRYAPGERLPLLRDMAAAACVHPRVMRHALRRLRELGYVVFRPGDGYYVADTPPGFG
;
A
#
# COMPACT_ATOMS: atom_id res chain seq x y z
N MET A 1 22.80 -12.14 10.75
CA MET A 1 22.69 -11.82 10.38
C MET A 1 22.12 -10.71 10.00
N THR A 2 21.90 -10.25 9.55
CA THR A 2 21.57 -9.23 8.95
C THR A 2 20.24 -8.88 8.90
N GLU A 3 19.42 -9.62 9.34
CA GLU A 3 18.10 -9.35 9.19
C GLU A 3 17.58 -8.31 10.01
N ILE A 4 18.29 -7.83 10.97
CA ILE A 4 17.74 -6.88 11.88
C ILE A 4 17.31 -5.63 11.21
N GLY A 5 18.19 -5.00 10.49
CA GLY A 5 17.82 -3.81 9.79
C GLY A 5 16.87 -4.08 8.66
N GLY A 6 17.01 -5.24 8.05
CA GLY A 6 16.18 -5.59 6.95
C GLY A 6 14.78 -5.94 7.36
N ARG A 7 14.59 -6.28 8.63
CA ARG A 7 13.29 -6.69 9.09
C ARG A 7 12.27 -5.57 8.98
N ALA A 8 12.61 -4.38 9.45
CA ALA A 8 11.71 -3.25 9.36
C ALA A 8 11.44 -2.91 7.90
N GLY A 9 12.48 -2.95 7.08
CA GLY A 9 12.31 -2.72 5.65
C GLY A 9 11.43 -3.78 5.03
N ALA A 10 11.60 -5.04 5.44
CA ALA A 10 10.82 -6.11 4.88
C ALA A 10 9.34 -5.97 5.21
N GLN A 11 9.01 -5.44 6.38
CA GLN A 11 7.61 -5.28 6.74
C GLN A 11 6.89 -4.34 5.79
N TRP A 12 7.47 -3.18 5.51
CA TRP A 12 6.78 -2.25 4.62
C TRP A 12 6.81 -2.75 3.18
N VAL A 13 7.84 -3.45 2.78
CA VAL A 13 7.91 -4.00 1.43
C VAL A 13 6.83 -5.05 1.23
N LYS A 14 6.62 -5.92 2.22
CA LYS A 14 5.58 -6.93 2.14
C LYS A 14 4.20 -6.28 2.11
N ALA A 15 3.98 -5.27 2.95
CA ALA A 15 2.71 -4.59 2.98
C ALA A 15 2.44 -3.89 1.64
N ALA A 16 3.44 -3.22 1.09
CA ALA A 16 3.30 -2.56 -0.20
C ALA A 16 3.06 -3.57 -1.31
N GLY A 17 3.78 -4.69 -1.28
CA GLY A 17 3.62 -5.75 -2.28
C GLY A 17 2.24 -6.36 -2.25
N GLY A 18 1.68 -6.56 -1.07
CA GLY A 18 0.33 -7.09 -0.95
C GLY A 18 -0.71 -6.17 -1.55
N LEU A 19 -0.57 -4.86 -1.28
CA LEU A 19 -1.49 -3.89 -1.85
C LEU A 19 -1.32 -3.80 -3.38
N ALA A 20 -0.08 -3.77 -3.83
CA ALA A 20 0.18 -3.71 -5.27
C ALA A 20 -0.39 -4.93 -5.99
N ASP A 21 -0.26 -6.10 -5.39
CA ASP A 21 -0.84 -7.31 -5.95
C ASP A 21 -2.36 -7.22 -6.00
N GLY A 22 -2.98 -6.70 -4.96
CA GLY A 22 -4.42 -6.51 -4.95
C GLY A 22 -4.89 -5.59 -6.07
N ILE A 23 -4.10 -4.56 -6.34
CA ILE A 23 -4.41 -3.63 -7.42
C ILE A 23 -4.23 -4.31 -8.78
N ARG A 24 -3.13 -5.04 -8.94
CA ARG A 24 -2.86 -5.69 -10.22
C ARG A 24 -3.85 -6.80 -10.52
N THR A 25 -4.32 -7.51 -9.50
CA THR A 25 -5.25 -8.62 -9.71
C THR A 25 -6.70 -8.19 -9.74
N GLY A 26 -6.96 -6.89 -9.51
CA GLY A 26 -8.33 -6.39 -9.56
C GLY A 26 -9.09 -6.46 -8.25
N ARG A 27 -8.45 -6.90 -7.18
CA ARG A 27 -9.11 -6.89 -5.87
C ARG A 27 -9.48 -5.47 -5.50
N TYR A 28 -8.61 -4.52 -5.81
CA TYR A 28 -8.87 -3.10 -5.66
C TYR A 28 -8.90 -2.50 -7.05
N ALA A 29 -10.08 -2.08 -7.48
CA ALA A 29 -10.25 -1.57 -8.85
C ALA A 29 -9.68 -0.16 -9.00
N PRO A 30 -9.28 0.23 -10.19
CA PRO A 30 -8.85 1.60 -10.43
C PRO A 30 -9.90 2.59 -9.97
N GLY A 31 -9.45 3.63 -9.26
CA GLY A 31 -10.37 4.64 -8.73
C GLY A 31 -11.08 4.25 -7.45
N GLU A 32 -10.94 3.02 -7.01
CA GLU A 32 -11.62 2.55 -5.81
C GLU A 32 -10.98 3.13 -4.56
N ARG A 33 -11.80 3.46 -3.57
CA ARG A 33 -11.32 3.93 -2.29
C ARG A 33 -10.77 2.77 -1.49
N LEU A 34 -9.56 2.93 -0.98
CA LEU A 34 -8.95 1.90 -0.15
C LEU A 34 -9.48 1.97 1.27
N PRO A 35 -9.39 0.87 2.02
CA PRO A 35 -9.79 0.89 3.42
C PRO A 35 -8.97 1.91 4.22
N LEU A 36 -9.39 2.18 5.44
CA LEU A 36 -8.66 3.07 6.31
C LEU A 36 -7.26 2.52 6.57
N LEU A 37 -6.32 3.42 6.77
CA LEU A 37 -4.94 3.03 6.99
C LEU A 37 -4.81 2.02 8.13
N ARG A 38 -5.49 2.25 9.25
CA ARG A 38 -5.38 1.34 10.38
C ARG A 38 -5.97 -0.03 10.06
N ASP A 39 -7.01 -0.07 9.22
CA ASP A 39 -7.61 -1.34 8.83
C ASP A 39 -6.68 -2.11 7.91
N MET A 40 -6.01 -1.42 7.00
CA MET A 40 -5.04 -2.05 6.13
C MET A 40 -3.84 -2.54 6.93
N ALA A 41 -3.42 -1.77 7.94
CA ALA A 41 -2.30 -2.18 8.78
C ALA A 41 -2.66 -3.42 9.58
N ALA A 42 -3.87 -3.47 10.12
CA ALA A 42 -4.31 -4.63 10.89
C ALA A 42 -4.37 -5.87 10.00
N ALA A 43 -4.91 -5.73 8.79
CA ALA A 43 -5.00 -6.85 7.88
C ALA A 43 -3.62 -7.38 7.48
N ALA A 44 -2.64 -6.49 7.39
CA ALA A 44 -1.28 -6.88 7.03
C ALA A 44 -0.44 -7.24 8.25
N CYS A 45 -1.00 -7.13 9.44
CA CYS A 45 -0.30 -7.42 10.70
C CYS A 45 0.95 -6.57 10.85
N VAL A 46 0.85 -5.29 10.51
CA VAL A 46 1.96 -4.36 10.69
C VAL A 46 1.46 -3.14 11.46
N HIS A 47 2.40 -2.42 12.05
CA HIS A 47 2.08 -1.17 12.73
C HIS A 47 1.58 -0.16 11.70
N PRO A 48 0.61 0.71 12.06
CA PRO A 48 0.13 1.73 11.13
C PRO A 48 1.23 2.60 10.54
N ARG A 49 2.29 2.85 11.29
CA ARG A 49 3.42 3.63 10.78
C ARG A 49 4.08 2.92 9.60
N VAL A 50 4.19 1.60 9.68
CA VAL A 50 4.75 0.80 8.61
C VAL A 50 3.84 0.86 7.39
N MET A 51 2.54 0.75 7.60
CA MET A 51 1.57 0.82 6.50
C MET A 51 1.60 2.21 5.84
N ARG A 52 1.75 3.26 6.63
CA ARG A 52 1.83 4.61 6.07
C ARG A 52 3.05 4.74 5.16
N HIS A 53 4.17 4.15 5.58
CA HIS A 53 5.38 4.17 4.78
C HIS A 53 5.16 3.43 3.46
N ALA A 54 4.50 2.27 3.53
CA ALA A 54 4.20 1.49 2.34
C ALA A 54 3.31 2.27 1.38
N LEU A 55 2.28 2.95 1.91
CA LEU A 55 1.38 3.73 1.08
C LEU A 55 2.08 4.92 0.45
N ARG A 56 3.01 5.54 1.18
CA ARG A 56 3.78 6.64 0.60
C ARG A 56 4.57 6.14 -0.60
N ARG A 57 5.20 4.99 -0.46
CA ARG A 57 5.98 4.43 -1.56
C ARG A 57 5.10 4.08 -2.74
N LEU A 58 3.93 3.49 -2.47
CA LEU A 58 2.99 3.16 -3.53
C LEU A 58 2.50 4.41 -4.24
N ARG A 59 2.34 5.50 -3.50
CA ARG A 59 1.95 6.76 -4.11
C ARG A 59 3.04 7.27 -5.04
N GLU A 60 4.29 7.18 -4.60
CA GLU A 60 5.41 7.60 -5.43
C GLU A 60 5.51 6.77 -6.70
N LEU A 61 5.15 5.49 -6.61
CA LEU A 61 5.21 4.59 -7.75
C LEU A 61 3.98 4.67 -8.65
N GLY A 62 2.97 5.43 -8.24
CA GLY A 62 1.79 5.61 -9.07
C GLY A 62 0.66 4.62 -8.87
N TYR A 63 0.73 3.79 -7.84
CA TYR A 63 -0.34 2.83 -7.57
C TYR A 63 -1.54 3.46 -6.87
N VAL A 64 -1.31 4.43 -6.01
CA VAL A 64 -2.39 5.04 -5.23
C VAL A 64 -2.25 6.55 -5.23
N VAL A 65 -3.34 7.23 -4.93
CA VAL A 65 -3.35 8.67 -4.74
C VAL A 65 -3.90 8.96 -3.36
N PHE A 66 -3.45 10.06 -2.76
CA PHE A 66 -3.93 10.47 -1.46
C PHE A 66 -4.77 11.71 -1.61
N ARG A 67 -5.97 11.69 -1.02
CA ARG A 67 -6.86 12.85 -1.00
C ARG A 67 -6.98 13.33 0.44
N PRO A 68 -6.44 14.51 0.76
CA PRO A 68 -6.47 15.02 2.13
C PRO A 68 -7.90 15.07 2.65
N GLY A 69 -8.08 14.59 3.89
CA GLY A 69 -9.39 14.57 4.51
C GLY A 69 -10.27 13.42 4.07
N ASP A 70 -9.84 12.62 3.11
CA ASP A 70 -10.64 11.55 2.57
C ASP A 70 -9.94 10.19 2.67
N GLY A 71 -8.69 10.10 2.25
CA GLY A 71 -7.95 8.86 2.36
C GLY A 71 -7.22 8.51 1.08
N TYR A 72 -6.96 7.23 0.92
CA TYR A 72 -6.21 6.73 -0.23
C TYR A 72 -7.16 6.09 -1.23
N TYR A 73 -6.86 6.29 -2.50
CA TYR A 73 -7.62 5.72 -3.60
C TYR A 73 -6.66 5.03 -4.55
N VAL A 74 -7.12 4.00 -5.23
CA VAL A 74 -6.33 3.38 -6.29
C VAL A 74 -6.24 4.36 -7.44
N ALA A 75 -5.06 4.50 -8.02
CA ALA A 75 -4.88 5.39 -9.16
C ALA A 75 -5.74 4.93 -10.32
N ASP A 76 -6.15 5.86 -11.17
CA ASP A 76 -6.98 5.52 -12.32
C ASP A 76 -6.24 4.61 -13.29
N THR A 77 -4.93 4.80 -13.41
CA THR A 77 -4.11 3.98 -14.30
C THR A 77 -2.90 3.47 -13.53
N PRO A 78 -3.08 2.47 -12.66
CA PRO A 78 -1.94 1.98 -11.88
C PRO A 78 -0.92 1.28 -12.77
N PRO A 79 0.34 1.21 -12.32
CA PRO A 79 1.36 0.49 -13.07
C PRO A 79 0.95 -0.98 -13.25
N GLY A 80 1.25 -1.54 -14.38
CA GLY A 80 0.91 -2.93 -14.67
C GLY A 80 -0.50 -3.14 -15.17
N PHE A 81 -1.31 -2.07 -15.23
CA PHE A 81 -2.64 -2.18 -15.74
C PHE A 81 -2.53 -1.84 -17.21
N GLY A 82 -2.83 -2.69 -17.97
CA GLY A 82 -2.75 -2.57 -19.35
C GLY A 82 -3.16 -1.83 -20.26
#